data_13249aa220df42ce493eefe0cdcfea22
#
_entry.id   13249aa220df42ce493eefe0cdcfea22
#
_cell.length_a   1.000
_cell.length_b   1.000
_cell.length_c   1.000
_cell.angle_alpha   90.00
_cell.angle_beta   90.00
_cell.angle_gamma   90.00
#
_symmetry.space_group_name_H-M   'P 1'
#
loop_
_entity.id
_entity.type
_entity.pdbx_description
1 polymer ?
#
loop_
_entity_poly.entity_id
_entity_poly.type
_entity_poly.pdbx_seq_one_letter_code
_entity_poly.pdbx_strand_id
1 'polypeptide(L)'
;MIKNYPEIIPIFPLGGVIYFPKTNLPLNIFEQRYLDLVNDIYNKDKLMGMIQPQKNNNSFFKVGCLGKITDFQKSKDGRIMINLTGITRFEILNEVKNNKLYKEFKVDYKKFNKDFSSSSYNEEMSSFMIKAKNFFKKNGLLLNWKEFDNLDNGQKINTLAMIAPITNEEKQKLLEAITLKFLGLPKVC
;
A
#
# COMPACT_ATOMS: atom_id res chain seq x y z
N MET A 1 -15.99 -14.75 0.14
CA MET A 1 -14.92 -15.75 -0.02
C MET A 1 -13.59 -15.02 0.01
N ILE A 2 -12.68 -15.42 0.90
CA ILE A 2 -11.31 -14.92 0.92
C ILE A 2 -10.67 -15.45 -0.37
N LYS A 3 -10.27 -14.57 -1.29
CA LYS A 3 -9.48 -14.98 -2.45
C LYS A 3 -8.19 -15.64 -1.95
N ASN A 4 -7.88 -16.85 -2.41
CA ASN A 4 -6.58 -17.48 -2.15
C ASN A 4 -5.49 -16.68 -2.87
N TYR A 5 -4.81 -15.82 -2.15
CA TYR A 5 -3.59 -15.18 -2.63
C TYR A 5 -2.38 -16.09 -2.36
N PRO A 6 -1.29 -15.98 -3.16
CA PRO A 6 -0.12 -16.82 -2.98
C PRO A 6 0.53 -16.55 -1.61
N GLU A 7 0.94 -17.63 -0.93
CA GLU A 7 1.66 -17.55 0.35
C GLU A 7 3.12 -17.10 0.18
N ILE A 8 3.69 -17.24 -1.01
CA ILE A 8 5.04 -16.77 -1.35
C ILE A 8 4.89 -15.71 -2.42
N ILE A 9 5.39 -14.50 -2.11
CA ILE A 9 5.29 -13.36 -3.01
C ILE A 9 6.66 -12.68 -3.18
N PRO A 10 6.95 -12.14 -4.39
CA PRO A 10 8.10 -11.27 -4.59
C PRO A 10 7.85 -9.94 -3.88
N ILE A 11 8.91 -9.40 -3.29
CA ILE A 11 8.84 -8.17 -2.51
C ILE A 11 9.59 -7.05 -3.22
N PHE A 12 8.94 -5.90 -3.30
CA PHE A 12 9.51 -4.65 -3.75
C PHE A 12 9.67 -3.71 -2.54
N PRO A 13 10.90 -3.58 -1.99
CA PRO A 13 11.17 -2.61 -0.93
C PRO A 13 11.20 -1.19 -1.51
N LEU A 14 10.33 -0.33 -1.00
CA LEU A 14 10.32 1.07 -1.39
C LEU A 14 10.35 1.96 -0.14
N GLY A 15 11.45 2.72 0.02
CA GLY A 15 11.56 3.71 1.07
C GLY A 15 10.79 4.99 0.73
N GLY A 16 10.24 5.63 1.75
CA GLY A 16 9.60 6.95 1.59
C GLY A 16 8.13 6.93 1.21
N VAL A 17 7.58 5.78 0.80
CA VAL A 17 6.16 5.64 0.47
C VAL A 17 5.58 4.45 1.22
N ILE A 18 4.53 4.69 2.00
CA ILE A 18 3.75 3.61 2.60
C ILE A 18 2.50 3.39 1.74
N TYR A 19 2.37 2.17 1.25
CA TYR A 19 1.34 1.77 0.31
C TYR A 19 0.17 1.08 1.01
N PHE A 20 -1.05 1.51 0.70
CA PHE A 20 -2.27 1.04 1.35
C PHE A 20 -3.18 0.25 0.40
N PRO A 21 -4.01 -0.68 0.92
CA PRO A 21 -5.04 -1.35 0.13
C PRO A 21 -5.99 -0.36 -0.56
N LYS A 22 -6.50 -0.74 -1.73
CA LYS A 22 -7.45 0.04 -2.53
C LYS A 22 -6.94 1.42 -2.99
N THR A 23 -5.62 1.66 -2.92
CA THR A 23 -4.97 2.84 -3.49
C THR A 23 -4.17 2.46 -4.73
N ASN A 24 -3.81 3.45 -5.53
CA ASN A 24 -2.99 3.29 -6.72
C ASN A 24 -1.62 3.92 -6.51
N LEU A 25 -0.59 3.25 -6.99
CA LEU A 25 0.79 3.72 -6.93
C LEU A 25 1.45 3.58 -8.30
N PRO A 26 1.69 4.68 -9.02
CA PRO A 26 2.51 4.65 -10.22
C PRO A 26 3.98 4.46 -9.85
N LEU A 27 4.64 3.52 -10.52
CA LEU A 27 6.06 3.21 -10.31
C LEU A 27 6.81 3.26 -11.63
N ASN A 28 8.00 3.85 -11.61
CA ASN A 28 8.96 3.83 -12.70
C ASN A 28 10.10 2.88 -12.31
N ILE A 29 10.15 1.72 -12.97
CA ILE A 29 11.08 0.63 -12.66
C ILE A 29 12.28 0.73 -13.60
N PHE A 30 13.49 0.82 -13.04
CA PHE A 30 14.75 0.93 -13.80
C PHE A 30 15.89 0.09 -13.23
N GLU A 31 15.82 -0.34 -11.95
CA GLU A 31 16.82 -1.24 -11.38
C GLU A 31 16.62 -2.67 -11.91
N GLN A 32 17.71 -3.33 -12.35
CA GLN A 32 17.65 -4.65 -12.99
C GLN A 32 16.85 -5.67 -12.17
N ARG A 33 17.12 -5.75 -10.86
CA ARG A 33 16.42 -6.69 -9.97
C ARG A 33 14.90 -6.52 -9.98
N TYR A 34 14.40 -5.31 -10.18
CA TYR A 34 12.96 -5.03 -10.21
C TYR A 34 12.38 -5.09 -11.62
N LEU A 35 13.19 -4.86 -12.66
CA LEU A 35 12.81 -5.20 -14.03
C LEU A 35 12.57 -6.71 -14.16
N ASP A 36 13.47 -7.53 -13.58
CA ASP A 36 13.32 -8.99 -13.56
C ASP A 36 12.07 -9.41 -12.77
N LEU A 37 11.86 -8.81 -11.57
CA LEU A 37 10.67 -9.06 -10.76
C LEU A 37 9.39 -8.81 -11.57
N VAL A 38 9.27 -7.62 -12.16
CA VAL A 38 8.06 -7.21 -12.91
C VAL A 38 7.84 -8.10 -14.13
N ASN A 39 8.90 -8.43 -14.89
CA ASN A 39 8.81 -9.33 -16.03
C ASN A 39 8.37 -10.74 -15.61
N ASP A 40 8.89 -11.26 -14.50
CA ASP A 40 8.55 -12.60 -13.99
C ASP A 40 7.10 -12.75 -13.58
N ILE A 41 6.50 -11.69 -13.00
CA ILE A 41 5.12 -11.73 -12.51
C ILE A 41 4.09 -11.28 -13.55
N TYR A 42 4.49 -10.48 -14.55
CA TYR A 42 3.55 -9.87 -15.49
C TYR A 42 2.74 -10.89 -16.29
N ASN A 43 3.35 -12.02 -16.66
CA ASN A 43 2.70 -13.12 -17.38
C ASN A 43 2.07 -14.17 -16.45
N LYS A 44 2.05 -13.92 -15.13
CA LYS A 44 1.43 -14.79 -14.13
C LYS A 44 0.23 -14.10 -13.47
N ASP A 45 0.27 -13.96 -12.17
CA ASP A 45 -0.79 -13.36 -11.36
C ASP A 45 -0.70 -11.84 -11.25
N LYS A 46 0.43 -11.24 -11.67
CA LYS A 46 0.75 -9.80 -11.61
C LYS A 46 0.78 -9.26 -10.18
N LEU A 47 1.10 -10.10 -9.21
CA LEU A 47 1.08 -9.78 -7.79
C LEU A 47 2.49 -9.54 -7.25
N MET A 48 2.68 -8.48 -6.48
CA MET A 48 3.90 -8.20 -5.74
C MET A 48 3.60 -7.49 -4.41
N GLY A 49 4.44 -7.71 -3.41
CA GLY A 49 4.33 -7.06 -2.11
C GLY A 49 5.16 -5.79 -2.05
N MET A 50 4.56 -4.69 -1.64
CA MET A 50 5.26 -3.45 -1.28
C MET A 50 5.55 -3.44 0.21
N ILE A 51 6.79 -3.14 0.59
CA ILE A 51 7.21 -3.12 1.99
C ILE A 51 8.19 -1.97 2.27
N GLN A 52 8.09 -1.41 3.48
CA GLN A 52 9.00 -0.36 3.92
C GLN A 52 10.31 -0.99 4.46
N PRO A 53 11.49 -0.59 3.96
CA PRO A 53 12.76 -0.95 4.58
C PRO A 53 12.99 -0.19 5.90
N GLN A 54 13.62 -0.83 6.88
CA GLN A 54 14.03 -0.19 8.13
C GLN A 54 15.40 0.48 7.95
N LYS A 55 15.56 1.69 8.49
CA LYS A 55 16.74 2.54 8.22
C LYS A 55 18.09 1.95 8.68
N ASN A 56 18.11 1.12 9.71
CA ASN A 56 19.37 0.78 10.40
C ASN A 56 19.82 -0.68 10.30
N ASN A 57 19.04 -1.62 9.73
CA ASN A 57 19.33 -3.05 9.89
C ASN A 57 19.26 -3.89 8.61
N ASN A 58 19.19 -3.30 7.45
CA ASN A 58 18.96 -4.05 6.20
C ASN A 58 17.73 -5.00 6.28
N SER A 59 16.79 -4.67 7.15
CA SER A 59 15.57 -5.39 7.46
C SER A 59 14.33 -4.61 6.99
N PHE A 60 13.18 -5.30 6.99
CA PHE A 60 11.90 -4.72 6.59
C PHE A 60 10.97 -4.59 7.78
N PHE A 61 10.01 -3.68 7.70
CA PHE A 61 8.85 -3.73 8.58
C PHE A 61 8.07 -5.03 8.32
N LYS A 62 7.37 -5.53 9.33
CA LYS A 62 6.69 -6.83 9.20
C LYS A 62 5.46 -6.78 8.30
N VAL A 63 4.79 -5.64 8.25
CA VAL A 63 3.55 -5.47 7.50
C VAL A 63 3.80 -4.67 6.24
N GLY A 64 3.34 -5.20 5.12
CA GLY A 64 3.32 -4.58 3.81
C GLY A 64 1.93 -4.66 3.18
N CYS A 65 1.84 -4.23 1.93
CA CYS A 65 0.63 -4.29 1.13
C CYS A 65 0.86 -5.04 -0.18
N LEU A 66 0.03 -6.05 -0.44
CA LEU A 66 -0.03 -6.76 -1.70
C LEU A 66 -0.68 -5.87 -2.75
N GLY A 67 -0.03 -5.70 -3.88
CA GLY A 67 -0.56 -4.99 -5.02
C GLY A 67 -0.61 -5.85 -6.28
N LYS A 68 -1.49 -5.46 -7.19
CA LYS A 68 -1.61 -6.05 -8.53
C LYS A 68 -1.25 -5.02 -9.59
N ILE A 69 -0.42 -5.40 -10.54
CA ILE A 69 -0.14 -4.56 -11.71
C ILE A 69 -1.41 -4.45 -12.55
N THR A 70 -1.93 -3.23 -12.69
CA THR A 70 -3.15 -2.91 -13.46
C THR A 70 -2.84 -2.20 -14.77
N ASP A 71 -1.66 -1.58 -14.86
CA ASP A 71 -1.17 -0.96 -16.08
C ASP A 71 0.33 -1.24 -16.25
N PHE A 72 0.79 -1.38 -17.49
CA PHE A 72 2.16 -1.73 -17.81
C PHE A 72 2.58 -1.08 -19.13
N GLN A 73 3.65 -0.31 -19.09
CA GLN A 73 4.24 0.31 -20.27
C GLN A 73 5.76 0.18 -20.25
N LYS A 74 6.33 -0.42 -21.29
CA LYS A 74 7.78 -0.51 -21.47
C LYS A 74 8.27 0.64 -22.31
N SER A 75 9.23 1.41 -21.82
CA SER A 75 9.87 2.51 -22.51
C SER A 75 10.98 2.02 -23.43
N LYS A 76 11.34 2.82 -24.45
CA LYS A 76 12.43 2.49 -25.41
C LYS A 76 13.81 2.36 -24.76
N ASP A 77 14.02 3.03 -23.63
CA ASP A 77 15.25 3.00 -22.84
C ASP A 77 15.33 1.81 -21.86
N GLY A 78 14.36 0.89 -21.91
CA GLY A 78 14.33 -0.33 -21.09
C GLY A 78 13.61 -0.16 -19.75
N ARG A 79 13.25 1.05 -19.33
CA ARG A 79 12.44 1.27 -18.12
C ARG A 79 11.02 0.72 -18.29
N ILE A 80 10.41 0.34 -17.17
CA ILE A 80 9.03 -0.13 -17.13
C ILE A 80 8.23 0.80 -16.22
N MET A 81 7.18 1.40 -16.76
CA MET A 81 6.17 2.11 -15.96
C MET A 81 5.02 1.17 -15.67
N ILE A 82 4.64 1.06 -14.39
CA ILE A 82 3.48 0.29 -13.97
C ILE A 82 2.57 1.13 -13.10
N ASN A 83 1.29 0.78 -13.07
CA ASN A 83 0.39 1.20 -12.02
C ASN A 83 0.07 -0.01 -11.13
N LEU A 84 0.31 0.13 -9.83
CA LEU A 84 0.08 -0.92 -8.85
C LEU A 84 -1.16 -0.58 -8.04
N THR A 85 -2.19 -1.45 -8.09
CA THR A 85 -3.42 -1.29 -7.29
C THR A 85 -3.37 -2.17 -6.05
N GLY A 86 -3.49 -1.57 -4.86
CA GLY A 86 -3.45 -2.24 -3.57
C GLY A 86 -4.64 -3.16 -3.34
N ILE A 87 -4.36 -4.36 -2.85
CA ILE A 87 -5.38 -5.39 -2.62
C ILE A 87 -5.64 -5.57 -1.13
N THR A 88 -4.62 -5.99 -0.39
CA THR A 88 -4.72 -6.33 1.03
C THR A 88 -3.35 -6.22 1.69
N ARG A 89 -3.36 -6.07 3.00
CA ARG A 89 -2.14 -6.14 3.80
C ARG A 89 -1.68 -7.58 3.99
N PHE A 90 -0.40 -7.74 4.24
CA PHE A 90 0.20 -9.01 4.63
C PHE A 90 1.23 -8.81 5.74
N GLU A 91 1.54 -9.87 6.46
CA GLU A 91 2.66 -9.94 7.39
C GLU A 91 3.73 -10.87 6.82
N ILE A 92 5.00 -10.41 6.77
CA ILE A 92 6.12 -11.28 6.37
C ILE A 92 6.42 -12.28 7.49
N LEU A 93 6.63 -13.54 7.13
CA LEU A 93 7.01 -14.60 8.04
C LEU A 93 8.52 -14.88 7.94
N ASN A 94 8.99 -15.30 6.78
CA ASN A 94 10.39 -15.61 6.52
C ASN A 94 10.75 -15.38 5.05
N GLU A 95 12.03 -15.07 4.82
CA GLU A 95 12.59 -14.98 3.47
C GLU A 95 12.73 -16.37 2.85
N VAL A 96 12.33 -16.49 1.59
CA VAL A 96 12.50 -17.73 0.81
C VAL A 96 13.77 -17.59 -0.02
N LYS A 97 14.75 -18.46 0.22
CA LYS A 97 16.00 -18.48 -0.58
C LYS A 97 15.68 -18.85 -2.03
N ASN A 98 16.18 -18.07 -2.95
CA ASN A 98 16.09 -18.29 -4.39
C ASN A 98 17.35 -17.79 -5.10
N ASN A 99 17.47 -18.04 -6.41
CA ASN A 99 18.59 -17.60 -7.25
C ASN A 99 18.25 -16.32 -8.04
N LYS A 100 17.22 -15.56 -7.63
CA LYS A 100 16.78 -14.34 -8.30
C LYS A 100 17.50 -13.12 -7.74
N LEU A 101 17.55 -12.04 -8.49
CA LEU A 101 18.09 -10.76 -8.02
C LEU A 101 17.17 -10.03 -7.02
N TYR A 102 15.91 -10.45 -6.92
CA TYR A 102 14.92 -9.91 -5.99
C TYR A 102 14.54 -10.95 -4.93
N LYS A 103 14.03 -10.46 -3.81
CA LYS A 103 13.65 -11.30 -2.66
C LYS A 103 12.22 -11.77 -2.76
N GLU A 104 11.97 -12.99 -2.28
CA GLU A 104 10.64 -13.56 -2.07
C GLU A 104 10.46 -13.89 -0.58
N PHE A 105 9.23 -13.68 -0.08
CA PHE A 105 8.90 -13.98 1.31
C PHE A 105 7.65 -14.85 1.39
N LYS A 106 7.65 -15.74 2.37
CA LYS A 106 6.42 -16.36 2.85
C LYS A 106 5.67 -15.33 3.69
N VAL A 107 4.37 -15.19 3.44
CA VAL A 107 3.51 -14.16 4.03
C VAL A 107 2.22 -14.75 4.58
N ASP A 108 1.56 -14.03 5.50
CA ASP A 108 0.24 -14.35 6.05
C ASP A 108 -0.71 -13.15 5.90
N TYR A 109 -1.95 -13.42 5.48
CA TYR A 109 -3.01 -12.42 5.28
C TYR A 109 -4.08 -12.45 6.38
N LYS A 110 -4.07 -13.43 7.26
CA LYS A 110 -5.18 -13.72 8.21
C LYS A 110 -5.55 -12.55 9.10
N LYS A 111 -4.56 -11.78 9.56
CA LYS A 111 -4.79 -10.60 10.41
C LYS A 111 -5.59 -9.51 9.70
N PHE A 112 -5.59 -9.50 8.35
CA PHE A 112 -6.13 -8.43 7.53
C PHE A 112 -7.38 -8.83 6.74
N ASN A 113 -8.09 -9.84 7.19
CA ASN A 113 -9.33 -10.32 6.55
C ASN A 113 -10.38 -9.22 6.33
N LYS A 114 -10.37 -8.19 7.19
CA LYS A 114 -11.28 -7.04 7.09
C LYS A 114 -10.98 -6.11 5.91
N ASP A 115 -9.82 -6.21 5.28
CA ASP A 115 -9.50 -5.42 4.08
C ASP A 115 -10.43 -5.75 2.91
N PHE A 116 -11.04 -6.95 2.92
CA PHE A 116 -12.00 -7.42 1.92
C PHE A 116 -13.45 -7.04 2.20
N SER A 117 -13.76 -6.55 3.40
CA SER A 117 -15.11 -6.13 3.74
C SER A 117 -15.36 -4.68 3.32
N SER A 118 -16.60 -4.39 2.89
CA SER A 118 -17.06 -3.02 2.74
C SER A 118 -17.33 -2.43 4.12
N SER A 119 -16.68 -1.30 4.44
CA SER A 119 -17.02 -0.55 5.65
C SER A 119 -18.32 0.20 5.46
N SER A 120 -19.28 0.01 6.36
CA SER A 120 -20.53 0.80 6.38
C SER A 120 -20.23 2.25 6.73
N TYR A 121 -20.99 3.16 6.10
CA TYR A 121 -20.97 4.58 6.46
C TYR A 121 -21.68 4.76 7.81
N ASN A 122 -21.05 5.46 8.74
CA ASN A 122 -21.61 5.79 10.05
C ASN A 122 -21.29 7.25 10.42
N GLU A 123 -21.90 7.75 11.50
CA GLU A 123 -21.68 9.12 11.99
C GLU A 123 -20.21 9.43 12.30
N GLU A 124 -19.44 8.42 12.78
CA GLU A 124 -18.01 8.55 13.03
C GLU A 124 -17.24 8.88 11.75
N MET A 125 -17.62 8.26 10.59
CA MET A 125 -17.02 8.55 9.31
C MET A 125 -17.31 9.98 8.85
N SER A 126 -18.55 10.48 9.05
CA SER A 126 -18.92 11.86 8.70
C SER A 126 -18.07 12.85 9.48
N SER A 127 -17.95 12.66 10.80
CA SER A 127 -17.13 13.50 11.67
C SER A 127 -15.65 13.46 11.27
N PHE A 128 -15.12 12.27 10.95
CA PHE A 128 -13.76 12.10 10.47
C PHE A 128 -13.52 12.86 9.16
N MET A 129 -14.44 12.76 8.20
CA MET A 129 -14.32 13.44 6.91
C MET A 129 -14.32 14.97 7.03
N ILE A 130 -15.13 15.52 7.93
CA ILE A 130 -15.12 16.97 8.21
C ILE A 130 -13.76 17.39 8.75
N LYS A 131 -13.22 16.66 9.71
CA LYS A 131 -11.88 16.94 10.28
C LYS A 131 -10.79 16.83 9.24
N ALA A 132 -10.82 15.79 8.38
CA ALA A 132 -9.85 15.60 7.31
C ALA A 132 -9.90 16.76 6.30
N LYS A 133 -11.09 17.17 5.82
CA LYS A 133 -11.26 18.31 4.91
C LYS A 133 -10.69 19.61 5.51
N ASN A 134 -10.98 19.87 6.78
CA ASN A 134 -10.46 21.05 7.50
C ASN A 134 -8.93 20.99 7.65
N PHE A 135 -8.38 19.83 7.97
CA PHE A 135 -6.94 19.62 8.09
C PHE A 135 -6.21 19.88 6.74
N PHE A 136 -6.72 19.34 5.65
CA PHE A 136 -6.17 19.56 4.32
C PHE A 136 -6.22 21.03 3.93
N LYS A 137 -7.37 21.70 4.16
CA LYS A 137 -7.51 23.13 3.89
C LYS A 137 -6.53 23.99 4.71
N LYS A 138 -6.39 23.71 6.01
CA LYS A 138 -5.48 24.43 6.92
C LYS A 138 -4.01 24.29 6.50
N ASN A 139 -3.62 23.14 5.95
CA ASN A 139 -2.24 22.87 5.54
C ASN A 139 -1.98 23.15 4.04
N GLY A 140 -2.90 23.78 3.34
CA GLY A 140 -2.73 24.12 1.91
C GLY A 140 -2.65 22.89 0.99
N LEU A 141 -3.15 21.74 1.42
CA LEU A 141 -3.11 20.49 0.67
C LEU A 141 -4.25 20.43 -0.34
N LEU A 142 -3.91 20.19 -1.60
CA LEU A 142 -4.89 20.08 -2.68
C LEU A 142 -5.31 18.62 -2.85
N LEU A 143 -6.62 18.39 -2.88
CA LEU A 143 -7.25 17.11 -3.20
C LEU A 143 -8.48 17.36 -4.06
N ASN A 144 -8.68 16.59 -5.11
CA ASN A 144 -9.92 16.63 -5.88
C ASN A 144 -11.06 15.99 -5.07
N TRP A 145 -11.70 16.78 -4.21
CA TRP A 145 -12.76 16.31 -3.33
C TRP A 145 -13.96 15.72 -4.08
N LYS A 146 -14.25 16.20 -5.30
CA LYS A 146 -15.35 15.65 -6.12
C LYS A 146 -15.10 14.20 -6.52
N GLU A 147 -13.89 13.88 -6.99
CA GLU A 147 -13.51 12.48 -7.30
C GLU A 147 -13.36 11.66 -6.03
N PHE A 148 -12.77 12.24 -4.99
CA PHE A 148 -12.57 11.58 -3.70
C PHE A 148 -13.90 11.19 -3.02
N ASP A 149 -14.93 12.00 -3.09
CA ASP A 149 -16.24 11.72 -2.49
C ASP A 149 -16.94 10.51 -3.16
N ASN A 150 -16.56 10.14 -4.39
CA ASN A 150 -17.05 8.94 -5.10
C ASN A 150 -16.41 7.62 -4.62
N LEU A 151 -15.33 7.66 -3.84
CA LEU A 151 -14.64 6.49 -3.33
C LEU A 151 -15.46 5.80 -2.22
N ASP A 152 -15.26 4.47 -2.04
CA ASP A 152 -15.78 3.80 -0.85
C ASP A 152 -15.04 4.25 0.42
N ASN A 153 -15.62 3.99 1.60
CA ASN A 153 -15.04 4.44 2.86
C ASN A 153 -13.64 3.91 3.12
N GLY A 154 -13.36 2.65 2.76
CA GLY A 154 -12.02 2.07 2.88
C GLY A 154 -11.02 2.76 1.96
N GLN A 155 -11.42 3.05 0.73
CA GLN A 155 -10.61 3.81 -0.22
C GLN A 155 -10.33 5.22 0.30
N LYS A 156 -11.35 5.92 0.82
CA LYS A 156 -11.21 7.27 1.40
C LYS A 156 -10.18 7.30 2.52
N ILE A 157 -10.30 6.38 3.47
CA ILE A 157 -9.38 6.30 4.62
C ILE A 157 -7.95 5.99 4.16
N ASN A 158 -7.78 4.97 3.32
CA ASN A 158 -6.47 4.55 2.85
C ASN A 158 -5.79 5.62 1.98
N THR A 159 -6.56 6.31 1.13
CA THR A 159 -6.05 7.44 0.34
C THR A 159 -5.59 8.57 1.25
N LEU A 160 -6.40 8.97 2.24
CA LEU A 160 -6.00 10.01 3.19
C LEU A 160 -4.76 9.60 3.98
N ALA A 161 -4.66 8.36 4.46
CA ALA A 161 -3.48 7.86 5.16
C ALA A 161 -2.22 7.93 4.28
N MET A 162 -2.35 7.58 3.00
CA MET A 162 -1.24 7.58 2.06
C MET A 162 -0.70 8.99 1.79
N ILE A 163 -1.60 9.98 1.58
CA ILE A 163 -1.23 11.34 1.18
C ILE A 163 -1.09 12.32 2.36
N ALA A 164 -1.49 11.93 3.58
CA ALA A 164 -1.37 12.79 4.76
C ALA A 164 0.08 13.23 4.99
N PRO A 165 0.34 14.48 5.39
CA PRO A 165 1.66 15.01 5.67
C PRO A 165 2.14 14.59 7.08
N ILE A 166 2.18 13.31 7.31
CA ILE A 166 2.68 12.66 8.51
C ILE A 166 3.92 11.81 8.17
N THR A 167 4.71 11.45 9.15
CA THR A 167 5.95 10.68 8.94
C THR A 167 5.67 9.28 8.40
N ASN A 168 6.68 8.67 7.76
CA ASN A 168 6.55 7.30 7.26
C ASN A 168 6.36 6.30 8.40
N GLU A 169 6.95 6.56 9.56
CA GLU A 169 6.77 5.77 10.77
C GLU A 169 5.31 5.82 11.28
N GLU A 170 4.68 6.99 11.22
CA GLU A 170 3.26 7.14 11.56
C GLU A 170 2.36 6.45 10.53
N LYS A 171 2.65 6.60 9.23
CA LYS A 171 1.94 5.87 8.17
C LYS A 171 2.10 4.36 8.31
N GLN A 172 3.28 3.88 8.67
CA GLN A 172 3.52 2.47 8.91
C GLN A 172 2.68 1.94 10.09
N LYS A 173 2.56 2.70 11.18
CA LYS A 173 1.67 2.35 12.30
C LYS A 173 0.21 2.27 11.85
N LEU A 174 -0.24 3.18 10.96
CA LEU A 174 -1.58 3.12 10.38
C LEU A 174 -1.77 1.86 9.52
N LEU A 175 -0.77 1.49 8.72
CA LEU A 175 -0.80 0.27 7.92
C LEU A 175 -0.87 -1.00 8.80
N GLU A 176 -0.21 -1.01 9.94
CA GLU A 176 -0.18 -2.13 10.89
C GLU A 176 -1.45 -2.24 11.74
N ALA A 177 -2.24 -1.18 11.85
CA ALA A 177 -3.45 -1.16 12.66
C ALA A 177 -4.51 -2.15 12.17
N ILE A 178 -4.98 -3.04 13.05
CA ILE A 178 -5.96 -4.11 12.71
C ILE A 178 -7.35 -3.54 12.43
N THR A 179 -7.68 -2.40 13.01
CA THR A 179 -8.98 -1.74 12.86
C THR A 179 -8.80 -0.26 12.54
N LEU A 180 -9.62 0.23 11.62
CA LEU A 180 -9.69 1.65 11.25
C LEU A 180 -10.19 2.57 12.39
N LYS A 181 -10.53 2.02 13.56
CA LYS A 181 -10.98 2.77 14.74
C LYS A 181 -9.92 3.74 15.31
N PHE A 182 -8.67 3.68 14.84
CA PHE A 182 -7.55 4.47 15.36
C PHE A 182 -6.97 5.49 14.41
N LEU A 183 -7.74 5.95 13.42
CA LEU A 183 -7.36 7.19 12.75
C LEU A 183 -7.74 8.42 13.61
N GLY A 184 -7.32 8.40 14.87
CA GLY A 184 -7.02 9.64 15.53
C GLY A 184 -5.88 10.27 14.74
N LEU A 185 -6.19 11.22 13.84
CA LEU A 185 -5.18 12.16 13.38
C LEU A 185 -4.41 12.61 14.63
N PRO A 186 -3.07 12.64 14.63
CA PRO A 186 -2.32 13.09 15.79
C PRO A 186 -2.96 14.38 16.28
N LYS A 187 -3.10 14.52 17.59
CA LYS A 187 -3.52 15.79 18.20
C LYS A 187 -2.54 16.84 17.71
N VAL A 188 -2.88 17.48 16.60
CA VAL A 188 -2.20 18.69 16.15
C VAL A 188 -2.80 19.78 17.02
N CYS A 189 -2.10 20.03 18.13
CA CYS A 189 -2.29 21.25 18.89
C CYS A 189 -1.94 22.46 18.03
#